data_f5502bbcb898fa1bf613d810bc4df1e1
#
_entry.id   f5502bbcb898fa1bf613d810bc4df1e1
#
_cell.length_a   1.000
_cell.length_b   1.000
_cell.length_c   1.000
_cell.angle_alpha   90.00
_cell.angle_beta   90.00
_cell.angle_gamma   90.00
#
_symmetry.space_group_name_H-M   'P 1'
#
loop_
_entity.id
_entity.type
_entity.pdbx_description
1 polymer ?
#
loop_
_entity_poly.entity_id
_entity_poly.type
_entity_poly.pdbx_seq_one_letter_code
_entity_poly.pdbx_strand_id
1 'polypeptide(L)'
;AIYYHPMWLAPIAGLANVILLWCLFQLQNKCFRCIVLSILLLSIYVTVVAASRTALFASVITMVLYIVYNARNVKKIILYLLVIGFLATISIPVYLEHSTQIQNKFEGGKGEKYGSRSAHFGEGFEKLNESPLIGSGFATAWYRGVLHKGRLESGSGWLSILFQLGALGAIIMLFILKKVTRVFKYIRHDRRLQLFVISLLFLCLHSCFEGYLLTVGYYIGFVFWLLISHIICYPDMVKKYKLNFES
;
A
#
# COMPACT_ATOMS: atom_id res chain seq x y z
N ALA A 1 0.96 20.05 13.70
CA ALA A 1 0.71 18.70 13.16
C ALA A 1 2.03 17.95 13.06
N ILE A 2 2.07 16.69 13.52
CA ILE A 2 3.28 15.85 13.49
C ILE A 2 3.68 15.51 12.02
N TYR A 3 2.73 15.59 11.09
CA TYR A 3 2.94 15.32 9.69
C TYR A 3 2.80 16.60 8.86
N TYR A 4 3.90 17.01 8.26
CA TYR A 4 3.99 18.23 7.45
C TYR A 4 3.13 18.17 6.17
N HIS A 5 2.77 16.95 5.72
CA HIS A 5 1.98 16.75 4.51
C HIS A 5 0.96 15.63 4.69
N PRO A 6 -0.31 15.81 4.27
CA PRO A 6 -1.36 14.78 4.38
C PRO A 6 -0.99 13.44 3.75
N MET A 7 -0.18 13.46 2.69
CA MET A 7 0.29 12.24 2.02
C MET A 7 1.15 11.33 2.91
N TRP A 8 1.67 11.81 4.03
CA TRP A 8 2.45 10.98 4.97
C TRP A 8 1.56 10.26 5.98
N LEU A 9 0.44 10.88 6.34
CA LEU A 9 -0.53 10.31 7.28
C LEU A 9 -1.37 9.20 6.62
N ALA A 10 -1.76 9.41 5.36
CA ALA A 10 -2.67 8.53 4.66
C ALA A 10 -2.20 7.06 4.54
N PRO A 11 -0.94 6.76 4.16
CA PRO A 11 -0.49 5.37 4.11
C PRO A 11 -0.40 4.71 5.49
N ILE A 12 -0.12 5.47 6.56
CA ILE A 12 -0.17 4.93 7.93
C ILE A 12 -1.62 4.57 8.30
N ALA A 13 -2.55 5.48 8.07
CA ALA A 13 -3.96 5.24 8.35
C ALA A 13 -4.52 4.10 7.50
N GLY A 14 -4.14 4.02 6.20
CA GLY A 14 -4.52 2.92 5.33
C GLY A 14 -3.98 1.57 5.79
N LEU A 15 -2.73 1.50 6.25
CA LEU A 15 -2.13 0.30 6.83
C LEU A 15 -2.82 -0.06 8.17
N ALA A 16 -3.11 0.94 9.00
CA ALA A 16 -3.84 0.75 10.25
C ALA A 16 -5.24 0.15 10.00
N ASN A 17 -5.97 0.57 8.95
CA ASN A 17 -7.26 -0.02 8.57
C ASN A 17 -7.15 -1.53 8.35
N VAL A 18 -6.12 -1.97 7.64
CA VAL A 18 -5.87 -3.39 7.34
C VAL A 18 -5.53 -4.16 8.62
N ILE A 19 -4.67 -3.62 9.48
CA ILE A 19 -4.27 -4.22 10.76
C ILE A 19 -5.48 -4.33 11.70
N LEU A 20 -6.26 -3.27 11.84
CA LEU A 20 -7.44 -3.23 12.71
C LEU A 20 -8.52 -4.22 12.24
N LEU A 21 -8.73 -4.34 10.93
CA LEU A 21 -9.62 -5.36 10.39
C LEU A 21 -9.11 -6.77 10.72
N TRP A 22 -7.82 -7.05 10.56
CA TRP A 22 -7.23 -8.31 10.97
C TRP A 22 -7.46 -8.58 12.46
N CYS A 23 -7.23 -7.60 13.34
CA CYS A 23 -7.51 -7.70 14.77
C CYS A 23 -8.98 -8.06 15.04
N LEU A 24 -9.94 -7.45 14.34
CA LEU A 24 -11.37 -7.75 14.49
C LEU A 24 -11.71 -9.23 14.24
N PHE A 25 -11.03 -9.87 13.29
CA PHE A 25 -11.24 -11.29 13.00
C PHE A 25 -10.59 -12.22 14.04
N GLN A 26 -9.59 -11.74 14.80
CA GLN A 26 -8.89 -12.53 15.81
C GLN A 26 -9.54 -12.44 17.20
N LEU A 27 -10.20 -11.33 17.51
CA LEU A 27 -10.77 -11.08 18.82
C LEU A 27 -12.05 -11.90 19.05
N GLN A 28 -12.14 -12.58 20.20
CA GLN A 28 -13.33 -13.30 20.64
C GLN A 28 -14.20 -12.46 21.59
N ASN A 29 -13.59 -11.60 22.39
CA ASN A 29 -14.31 -10.77 23.35
C ASN A 29 -15.08 -9.64 22.64
N LYS A 30 -16.40 -9.59 22.90
CA LYS A 30 -17.31 -8.61 22.26
C LYS A 30 -16.95 -7.15 22.60
N CYS A 31 -16.55 -6.90 23.84
CA CYS A 31 -16.19 -5.54 24.28
C CYS A 31 -14.95 -5.04 23.52
N PHE A 32 -13.89 -5.83 23.45
CA PHE A 32 -12.70 -5.48 22.68
C PHE A 32 -13.00 -5.34 21.16
N ARG A 33 -13.90 -6.17 20.64
CA ARG A 33 -14.34 -6.02 19.22
C ARG A 33 -15.02 -4.68 18.97
N CYS A 34 -15.89 -4.22 19.89
CA CYS A 34 -16.51 -2.89 19.75
C CYS A 34 -15.46 -1.78 19.78
N ILE A 35 -14.48 -1.84 20.67
CA ILE A 35 -13.40 -0.86 20.76
C ILE A 35 -12.60 -0.83 19.45
N VAL A 36 -12.16 -1.99 18.97
CA VAL A 36 -11.36 -2.08 17.72
C VAL A 36 -12.18 -1.63 16.52
N LEU A 37 -13.49 -1.93 16.48
CA LEU A 37 -14.38 -1.44 15.42
C LEU A 37 -14.48 0.09 15.44
N SER A 38 -14.63 0.70 16.60
CA SER A 38 -14.67 2.17 16.72
C SER A 38 -13.35 2.81 16.26
N ILE A 39 -12.21 2.22 16.62
CA ILE A 39 -10.90 2.68 16.16
C ILE A 39 -10.76 2.50 14.64
N LEU A 40 -11.26 1.39 14.07
CA LEU A 40 -11.25 1.15 12.62
C LEU A 40 -12.06 2.22 11.89
N LEU A 41 -13.27 2.54 12.36
CA LEU A 41 -14.11 3.58 11.77
C LEU A 41 -13.41 4.95 11.81
N LEU A 42 -12.79 5.28 12.95
CA LEU A 42 -12.00 6.51 13.07
C LEU A 42 -10.80 6.51 12.11
N SER A 43 -10.10 5.39 11.97
CA SER A 43 -8.95 5.26 11.06
C SER A 43 -9.36 5.39 9.58
N ILE A 44 -10.51 4.83 9.20
CA ILE A 44 -11.10 5.03 7.86
C ILE A 44 -11.42 6.51 7.65
N TYR A 45 -12.06 7.15 8.62
CA TYR A 45 -12.35 8.59 8.56
C TYR A 45 -11.07 9.42 8.37
N VAL A 46 -10.01 9.15 9.14
CA VAL A 46 -8.70 9.81 8.99
C VAL A 46 -8.12 9.58 7.59
N THR A 47 -8.23 8.36 7.04
CA THR A 47 -7.76 8.05 5.69
C THR A 47 -8.51 8.87 4.62
N VAL A 48 -9.81 9.06 4.81
CA VAL A 48 -10.66 9.89 3.93
C VAL A 48 -10.24 11.37 4.04
N VAL A 49 -10.13 11.91 5.26
CA VAL A 49 -9.78 13.33 5.50
C VAL A 49 -8.36 13.65 5.04
N ALA A 50 -7.42 12.69 5.11
CA ALA A 50 -6.07 12.85 4.58
C ALA A 50 -6.01 13.01 3.04
N ALA A 51 -7.17 12.95 2.37
CA ALA A 51 -7.33 13.22 0.94
C ALA A 51 -6.44 12.36 0.00
N SER A 52 -5.97 11.21 0.46
CA SER A 52 -5.20 10.27 -0.36
C SER A 52 -6.10 9.19 -0.95
N ARG A 53 -6.50 9.41 -2.20
CA ARG A 53 -7.30 8.44 -2.97
C ARG A 53 -6.59 7.08 -3.08
N THR A 54 -5.28 7.09 -3.20
CA THR A 54 -4.45 5.88 -3.36
C THR A 54 -4.42 5.02 -2.10
N ALA A 55 -4.25 5.63 -0.91
CA ALA A 55 -4.26 4.91 0.36
C ALA A 55 -5.66 4.34 0.67
N LEU A 56 -6.73 5.11 0.40
CA LEU A 56 -8.11 4.64 0.57
C LEU A 56 -8.39 3.46 -0.35
N PHE A 57 -8.09 3.57 -1.65
CA PHE A 57 -8.31 2.52 -2.62
C PHE A 57 -7.53 1.25 -2.29
N ALA A 58 -6.23 1.36 -1.98
CA ALA A 58 -5.40 0.23 -1.60
C ALA A 58 -5.89 -0.45 -0.31
N SER A 59 -6.31 0.33 0.71
CA SER A 59 -6.84 -0.24 1.96
C SER A 59 -8.16 -0.96 1.74
N VAL A 60 -9.09 -0.39 0.97
CA VAL A 60 -10.39 -1.01 0.68
C VAL A 60 -10.20 -2.32 -0.08
N ILE A 61 -9.40 -2.33 -1.15
CA ILE A 61 -9.12 -3.56 -1.91
C ILE A 61 -8.51 -4.63 -1.00
N THR A 62 -7.51 -4.26 -0.20
CA THR A 62 -6.85 -5.21 0.71
C THR A 62 -7.82 -5.75 1.75
N MET A 63 -8.66 -4.90 2.34
CA MET A 63 -9.70 -5.32 3.29
C MET A 63 -10.71 -6.28 2.66
N VAL A 64 -11.18 -5.98 1.45
CA VAL A 64 -12.10 -6.86 0.71
C VAL A 64 -11.45 -8.22 0.44
N LEU A 65 -10.23 -8.24 -0.07
CA LEU A 65 -9.51 -9.49 -0.33
C LEU A 65 -9.30 -10.31 0.95
N TYR A 66 -8.99 -9.65 2.06
CA TYR A 66 -8.85 -10.32 3.35
C TYR A 66 -10.18 -10.89 3.86
N ILE A 67 -11.29 -10.15 3.73
CA ILE A 67 -12.64 -10.62 4.08
C ILE A 67 -13.00 -11.85 3.23
N VAL A 68 -12.80 -11.77 1.92
CA VAL A 68 -13.09 -12.89 1.00
C VAL A 68 -12.27 -14.12 1.36
N TYR A 69 -10.98 -13.93 1.64
CA TYR A 69 -10.08 -15.01 2.03
C TYR A 69 -10.51 -15.73 3.33
N ASN A 70 -11.00 -14.98 4.34
CA ASN A 70 -11.39 -15.54 5.64
C ASN A 70 -12.88 -15.94 5.71
N ALA A 71 -13.71 -15.49 4.80
CA ALA A 71 -15.14 -15.76 4.85
C ALA A 71 -15.46 -17.16 4.32
N ARG A 72 -15.95 -18.03 5.22
CA ARG A 72 -16.45 -19.37 4.87
C ARG A 72 -17.88 -19.34 4.29
N ASN A 73 -18.56 -18.19 4.33
CA ASN A 73 -19.98 -18.06 3.96
C ASN A 73 -20.18 -16.83 3.07
N VAL A 74 -20.71 -17.07 1.87
CA VAL A 74 -20.99 -16.03 0.87
C VAL A 74 -21.90 -14.93 1.41
N LYS A 75 -22.91 -15.27 2.24
CA LYS A 75 -23.80 -14.28 2.86
C LYS A 75 -23.05 -13.27 3.73
N LYS A 76 -22.00 -13.71 4.45
CA LYS A 76 -21.15 -12.79 5.24
C LYS A 76 -20.30 -11.90 4.34
N ILE A 77 -19.80 -12.41 3.22
CA ILE A 77 -19.07 -11.60 2.24
C ILE A 77 -19.95 -10.47 1.74
N ILE A 78 -21.17 -10.80 1.28
CA ILE A 78 -22.13 -9.81 0.79
C ILE A 78 -22.43 -8.77 1.87
N LEU A 79 -22.70 -9.19 3.11
CA LEU A 79 -22.95 -8.27 4.21
C LEU A 79 -21.78 -7.31 4.45
N TYR A 80 -20.54 -7.80 4.48
CA TYR A 80 -19.37 -6.94 4.67
C TYR A 80 -19.15 -5.97 3.51
N LEU A 81 -19.38 -6.43 2.26
CA LEU A 81 -19.30 -5.56 1.08
C LEU A 81 -20.37 -4.48 1.10
N LEU A 82 -21.61 -4.80 1.53
CA LEU A 82 -22.66 -3.82 1.72
C LEU A 82 -22.31 -2.78 2.79
N VAL A 83 -21.74 -3.20 3.93
CA VAL A 83 -21.31 -2.28 4.99
C VAL A 83 -20.19 -1.37 4.49
N ILE A 84 -19.19 -1.90 3.78
CA ILE A 84 -18.10 -1.11 3.20
C ILE A 84 -18.66 -0.14 2.15
N GLY A 85 -19.55 -0.59 1.27
CA GLY A 85 -20.22 0.24 0.28
C GLY A 85 -21.04 1.37 0.91
N PHE A 86 -21.82 1.06 1.95
CA PHE A 86 -22.60 2.04 2.71
C PHE A 86 -21.72 3.08 3.40
N LEU A 87 -20.62 2.66 4.05
CA LEU A 87 -19.66 3.57 4.65
C LEU A 87 -18.98 4.46 3.58
N ALA A 88 -18.67 3.91 2.42
CA ALA A 88 -18.12 4.68 1.31
C ALA A 88 -19.11 5.72 0.81
N THR A 89 -20.38 5.39 0.64
CA THR A 89 -21.43 6.33 0.16
C THR A 89 -21.65 7.50 1.13
N ILE A 90 -21.56 7.26 2.44
CA ILE A 90 -21.63 8.35 3.44
C ILE A 90 -20.34 9.19 3.46
N SER A 91 -19.19 8.55 3.30
CA SER A 91 -17.90 9.23 3.38
C SER A 91 -17.62 10.11 2.16
N ILE A 92 -18.09 9.74 0.97
CA ILE A 92 -17.83 10.48 -0.28
C ILE A 92 -18.41 11.90 -0.27
N PRO A 93 -19.67 12.16 0.12
CA PRO A 93 -20.21 13.51 0.18
C PRO A 93 -19.47 14.39 1.20
N VAL A 94 -19.23 13.86 2.41
CA VAL A 94 -18.47 14.55 3.46
C VAL A 94 -17.05 14.89 2.97
N TYR A 95 -16.45 14.00 2.23
CA TYR A 95 -15.14 14.17 1.61
C TYR A 95 -15.15 15.27 0.54
N LEU A 96 -16.16 15.33 -0.30
CA LEU A 96 -16.30 16.33 -1.36
C LEU A 96 -16.61 17.72 -0.80
N GLU A 97 -17.42 17.80 0.27
CA GLU A 97 -17.90 19.04 0.85
C GLU A 97 -16.84 19.75 1.73
N HIS A 98 -16.01 18.98 2.45
CA HIS A 98 -15.03 19.54 3.40
C HIS A 98 -13.61 19.69 2.83
N SER A 99 -13.31 19.19 1.65
CA SER A 99 -11.96 19.30 1.10
C SER A 99 -11.86 20.38 0.02
N THR A 100 -11.69 21.63 0.46
CA THR A 100 -11.26 22.74 -0.40
C THR A 100 -10.02 22.41 -1.24
N GLN A 101 -9.15 21.55 -0.72
CA GLN A 101 -8.00 21.03 -1.49
C GLN A 101 -8.39 20.11 -2.63
N ILE A 102 -9.51 19.38 -2.51
CA ILE A 102 -10.01 18.51 -3.58
C ILE A 102 -10.83 19.34 -4.55
N GLN A 103 -11.68 20.25 -4.07
CA GLN A 103 -12.37 21.19 -4.93
C GLN A 103 -11.36 21.98 -5.77
N ASN A 104 -10.31 22.51 -5.17
CA ASN A 104 -9.23 23.20 -5.89
C ASN A 104 -8.49 22.28 -6.89
N LYS A 105 -8.34 20.98 -6.59
CA LYS A 105 -7.77 19.99 -7.53
C LYS A 105 -8.75 19.61 -8.66
N PHE A 106 -10.06 19.67 -8.42
CA PHE A 106 -11.07 19.42 -9.44
C PHE A 106 -11.41 20.69 -10.22
N GLU A 107 -11.48 21.85 -9.58
CA GLU A 107 -11.86 23.15 -10.16
C GLU A 107 -10.66 23.90 -10.74
N GLY A 108 -9.48 23.81 -10.11
CA GLY A 108 -8.23 24.43 -10.56
C GLY A 108 -7.59 23.76 -11.79
N GLY A 109 -8.21 22.71 -12.31
CA GLY A 109 -7.68 21.90 -13.39
C GLY A 109 -7.96 22.44 -14.79
N LYS A 110 -7.56 23.65 -15.11
CA LYS A 110 -7.27 24.00 -16.50
C LYS A 110 -6.06 23.15 -16.98
N GLY A 111 -6.34 21.94 -17.45
CA GLY A 111 -5.42 21.17 -18.31
C GLY A 111 -4.44 20.20 -17.63
N GLU A 112 -4.16 20.29 -16.33
CA GLU A 112 -3.08 19.50 -15.71
C GLU A 112 -3.53 18.46 -14.67
N LYS A 113 -4.65 17.75 -14.90
CA LYS A 113 -5.13 16.69 -13.97
C LYS A 113 -4.08 15.59 -13.68
N TYR A 114 -3.09 15.43 -14.56
CA TYR A 114 -1.98 14.47 -14.43
C TYR A 114 -0.61 15.10 -14.74
N GLY A 115 -0.52 16.42 -14.90
CA GLY A 115 0.65 17.10 -15.46
C GLY A 115 1.98 16.76 -14.80
N SER A 116 2.05 16.71 -13.48
CA SER A 116 3.30 16.37 -12.79
C SER A 116 3.67 14.89 -12.95
N ARG A 117 2.72 13.95 -12.84
CA ARG A 117 3.00 12.52 -12.95
C ARG A 117 3.28 12.09 -14.39
N SER A 118 2.55 12.64 -15.37
CA SER A 118 2.79 12.36 -16.80
C SER A 118 4.17 12.84 -17.23
N ALA A 119 4.61 14.02 -16.76
CA ALA A 119 5.94 14.53 -17.02
C ALA A 119 7.01 13.59 -16.41
N HIS A 120 6.87 13.17 -15.14
CA HIS A 120 7.80 12.24 -14.51
C HIS A 120 7.88 10.89 -15.23
N PHE A 121 6.75 10.37 -15.71
CA PHE A 121 6.74 9.11 -16.43
C PHE A 121 7.36 9.26 -17.82
N GLY A 122 7.03 10.35 -18.55
CA GLY A 122 7.61 10.63 -19.86
C GLY A 122 9.14 10.71 -19.80
N GLU A 123 9.66 11.56 -18.92
CA GLU A 123 11.12 11.71 -18.72
C GLU A 123 11.77 10.42 -18.19
N GLY A 124 11.07 9.67 -17.30
CA GLY A 124 11.54 8.38 -16.80
C GLY A 124 11.71 7.35 -17.91
N PHE A 125 10.76 7.24 -18.82
CA PHE A 125 10.84 6.33 -19.97
C PHE A 125 11.91 6.77 -20.98
N GLU A 126 12.04 8.08 -21.25
CA GLU A 126 13.08 8.62 -22.10
C GLU A 126 14.47 8.24 -21.58
N LYS A 127 14.73 8.46 -20.30
CA LYS A 127 16.00 8.11 -19.66
C LYS A 127 16.22 6.61 -19.55
N LEU A 128 15.18 5.82 -19.39
CA LEU A 128 15.29 4.36 -19.45
C LEU A 128 15.77 3.90 -20.84
N ASN A 129 15.31 4.54 -21.91
CA ASN A 129 15.79 4.22 -23.27
C ASN A 129 17.29 4.52 -23.48
N GLU A 130 17.83 5.50 -22.75
CA GLU A 130 19.28 5.78 -22.77
C GLU A 130 20.10 4.71 -22.01
N SER A 131 19.52 4.12 -20.95
CA SER A 131 20.20 3.12 -20.12
C SER A 131 19.23 2.00 -19.68
N PRO A 132 18.79 1.10 -20.60
CA PRO A 132 17.70 0.16 -20.33
C PRO A 132 18.09 -0.94 -19.33
N LEU A 133 19.37 -1.29 -19.21
CA LEU A 133 19.81 -2.37 -18.33
C LEU A 133 19.96 -1.95 -16.87
N ILE A 134 20.55 -0.78 -16.61
CA ILE A 134 20.93 -0.34 -15.24
C ILE A 134 20.15 0.89 -14.77
N GLY A 135 19.34 1.52 -15.64
CA GLY A 135 18.55 2.71 -15.33
C GLY A 135 19.41 3.96 -15.05
N SER A 136 18.81 4.93 -14.36
CA SER A 136 19.43 6.23 -14.06
C SER A 136 20.21 6.28 -12.74
N GLY A 137 20.20 5.19 -11.97
CA GLY A 137 20.86 5.08 -10.66
C GLY A 137 19.90 5.13 -9.48
N PHE A 138 20.31 4.51 -8.36
CA PHE A 138 19.53 4.40 -7.15
C PHE A 138 19.19 5.77 -6.54
N ALA A 139 17.97 5.90 -6.03
CA ALA A 139 17.44 7.13 -5.41
C ALA A 139 17.51 8.37 -6.32
N THR A 140 17.37 8.18 -7.64
CA THR A 140 17.31 9.25 -8.61
C THR A 140 15.92 9.38 -9.22
N ALA A 141 15.54 10.59 -9.61
CA ALA A 141 14.34 10.83 -10.42
C ALA A 141 14.57 12.03 -11.34
N TRP A 142 14.08 11.93 -12.55
CA TRP A 142 14.12 13.03 -13.51
C TRP A 142 12.84 13.86 -13.41
N TYR A 143 12.98 15.17 -13.40
CA TYR A 143 11.87 16.10 -13.42
C TYR A 143 12.27 17.43 -14.03
N ARG A 144 11.55 17.85 -15.07
CA ARG A 144 11.81 19.08 -15.83
C ARG A 144 13.23 19.16 -16.37
N GLY A 145 13.72 18.06 -16.93
CA GLY A 145 15.08 17.96 -17.49
C GLY A 145 16.22 17.96 -16.47
N VAL A 146 15.91 17.93 -15.16
CA VAL A 146 16.92 17.92 -14.08
C VAL A 146 16.89 16.59 -13.33
N LEU A 147 18.09 16.03 -13.10
CA LEU A 147 18.26 14.85 -12.26
C LEU A 147 18.23 15.23 -10.78
N HIS A 148 17.20 14.78 -10.08
CA HIS A 148 17.07 14.93 -8.64
C HIS A 148 17.57 13.68 -7.92
N LYS A 149 18.29 13.86 -6.80
CA LYS A 149 18.80 12.77 -5.96
C LYS A 149 18.11 12.78 -4.60
N GLY A 150 17.71 11.61 -4.14
CA GLY A 150 17.27 11.36 -2.76
C GLY A 150 15.77 11.41 -2.55
N ARG A 151 15.12 12.55 -2.63
CA ARG A 151 13.76 12.73 -2.07
C ARG A 151 12.63 12.91 -3.10
N LEU A 152 12.93 12.92 -4.38
CA LEU A 152 11.88 13.12 -5.37
C LEU A 152 11.15 11.80 -5.63
N GLU A 153 9.83 11.84 -5.50
CA GLU A 153 8.96 10.69 -5.78
C GLU A 153 8.68 10.61 -7.29
N SER A 154 8.91 9.45 -7.88
CA SER A 154 8.62 9.20 -9.30
C SER A 154 7.13 8.92 -9.59
N GLY A 155 6.26 9.08 -8.60
CA GLY A 155 4.81 8.86 -8.72
C GLY A 155 4.36 7.39 -8.75
N SER A 156 5.27 6.42 -8.88
CA SER A 156 5.02 4.98 -8.74
C SER A 156 6.27 4.26 -8.25
N GLY A 157 6.15 3.48 -7.19
CA GLY A 157 7.26 2.68 -6.64
C GLY A 157 7.75 1.60 -7.60
N TRP A 158 6.83 0.97 -8.33
CA TRP A 158 7.19 -0.06 -9.31
C TRP A 158 7.90 0.50 -10.52
N LEU A 159 7.44 1.63 -11.06
CA LEU A 159 8.12 2.32 -12.15
C LEU A 159 9.45 2.90 -11.69
N SER A 160 9.58 3.32 -10.42
CA SER A 160 10.86 3.75 -9.84
C SER A 160 11.93 2.66 -9.92
N ILE A 161 11.56 1.40 -9.66
CA ILE A 161 12.48 0.28 -9.78
C ILE A 161 13.01 0.19 -11.22
N LEU A 162 12.09 0.29 -12.19
CA LEU A 162 12.46 0.21 -13.60
C LEU A 162 13.32 1.43 -14.04
N PHE A 163 12.92 2.64 -13.67
CA PHE A 163 13.62 3.87 -14.08
C PHE A 163 14.99 4.01 -13.42
N GLN A 164 15.11 3.62 -12.14
CA GLN A 164 16.33 3.79 -11.37
C GLN A 164 17.31 2.62 -11.54
N LEU A 165 16.82 1.40 -11.64
CA LEU A 165 17.63 0.18 -11.65
C LEU A 165 17.54 -0.59 -12.97
N GLY A 166 16.77 -0.12 -13.94
CA GLY A 166 16.63 -0.72 -15.26
C GLY A 166 16.02 -2.13 -15.22
N ALA A 167 16.25 -2.87 -16.30
CA ALA A 167 15.78 -4.25 -16.45
C ALA A 167 16.38 -5.18 -15.38
N LEU A 168 17.64 -4.97 -14.98
CA LEU A 168 18.28 -5.77 -13.93
C LEU A 168 17.55 -5.61 -12.59
N GLY A 169 17.19 -4.37 -12.19
CA GLY A 169 16.42 -4.14 -10.98
C GLY A 169 15.03 -4.76 -11.03
N ALA A 170 14.36 -4.67 -12.17
CA ALA A 170 13.05 -5.30 -12.38
C ALA A 170 13.13 -6.84 -12.26
N ILE A 171 14.14 -7.47 -12.85
CA ILE A 171 14.37 -8.92 -12.76
C ILE A 171 14.63 -9.34 -11.31
N ILE A 172 15.51 -8.62 -10.60
CA ILE A 172 15.78 -8.88 -9.18
C ILE A 172 14.48 -8.80 -8.36
N MET A 173 13.67 -7.75 -8.60
CA MET A 173 12.39 -7.58 -7.91
C MET A 173 11.41 -8.72 -8.21
N LEU A 174 11.33 -9.20 -9.43
CA LEU A 174 10.54 -10.37 -9.80
C LEU A 174 10.99 -11.63 -9.05
N PHE A 175 12.31 -11.85 -8.91
CA PHE A 175 12.84 -12.95 -8.09
C PHE A 175 12.47 -12.81 -6.61
N ILE A 176 12.52 -11.60 -6.06
CA ILE A 176 12.09 -11.32 -4.67
C ILE A 176 10.61 -11.66 -4.52
N LEU A 177 9.75 -11.17 -5.42
CA LEU A 177 8.30 -11.46 -5.38
C LEU A 177 8.02 -12.97 -5.54
N LYS A 178 8.75 -13.66 -6.41
CA LYS A 178 8.66 -15.11 -6.54
C LYS A 178 9.01 -15.84 -5.24
N LYS A 179 10.01 -15.34 -4.47
CA LYS A 179 10.31 -15.91 -3.14
C LYS A 179 9.17 -15.63 -2.14
N VAL A 180 8.56 -14.45 -2.18
CA VAL A 180 7.39 -14.11 -1.35
C VAL A 180 6.24 -15.10 -1.59
N THR A 181 5.98 -15.55 -2.83
CA THR A 181 4.89 -16.49 -3.10
C THR A 181 5.05 -17.84 -2.41
N ARG A 182 6.26 -18.24 -2.03
CA ARG A 182 6.51 -19.51 -1.32
C ARG A 182 5.82 -19.59 0.03
N VAL A 183 5.48 -18.45 0.61
CA VAL A 183 4.83 -18.38 1.92
C VAL A 183 3.34 -18.70 1.86
N PHE A 184 2.71 -18.65 0.68
CA PHE A 184 1.25 -18.81 0.53
C PHE A 184 0.72 -20.13 1.08
N LYS A 185 1.52 -21.20 1.06
CA LYS A 185 1.16 -22.48 1.66
C LYS A 185 1.03 -22.46 3.18
N TYR A 186 1.67 -21.49 3.86
CA TYR A 186 1.63 -21.37 5.32
C TYR A 186 0.59 -20.36 5.83
N ILE A 187 0.06 -19.49 4.96
CA ILE A 187 -0.83 -18.38 5.36
C ILE A 187 -2.09 -18.89 6.10
N ARG A 188 -2.61 -20.07 5.72
CA ARG A 188 -3.83 -20.62 6.35
C ARG A 188 -3.59 -21.10 7.78
N HIS A 189 -2.37 -21.45 8.12
CA HIS A 189 -1.99 -22.07 9.39
C HIS A 189 -1.42 -21.07 10.39
N ASP A 190 -0.87 -19.94 9.93
CA ASP A 190 -0.31 -18.91 10.80
C ASP A 190 -1.00 -17.56 10.65
N ARG A 191 -1.71 -17.17 11.71
CA ARG A 191 -2.43 -15.89 11.78
C ARG A 191 -1.49 -14.68 11.76
N ARG A 192 -0.28 -14.78 12.34
CA ARG A 192 0.71 -13.70 12.32
C ARG A 192 1.23 -13.47 10.90
N LEU A 193 1.47 -14.58 10.19
CA LEU A 193 1.88 -14.51 8.80
C LEU A 193 0.80 -13.88 7.93
N GLN A 194 -0.49 -14.14 8.21
CA GLN A 194 -1.60 -13.45 7.52
C GLN A 194 -1.47 -11.95 7.65
N LEU A 195 -1.19 -11.44 8.88
CA LEU A 195 -1.02 -10.00 9.10
C LEU A 195 0.11 -9.42 8.24
N PHE A 196 1.26 -10.08 8.19
CA PHE A 196 2.40 -9.59 7.40
C PHE A 196 2.09 -9.59 5.90
N VAL A 197 1.43 -10.64 5.41
CA VAL A 197 1.09 -10.77 4.00
C VAL A 197 0.04 -9.74 3.57
N ILE A 198 -1.01 -9.52 4.36
CA ILE A 198 -2.02 -8.51 4.03
C ILE A 198 -1.46 -7.08 4.13
N SER A 199 -0.56 -6.82 5.09
CA SER A 199 0.14 -5.55 5.20
C SER A 199 1.05 -5.31 3.99
N LEU A 200 1.79 -6.34 3.56
CA LEU A 200 2.59 -6.27 2.33
C LEU A 200 1.72 -6.06 1.09
N LEU A 201 0.58 -6.74 0.98
CA LEU A 201 -0.36 -6.57 -0.12
C LEU A 201 -0.87 -5.13 -0.21
N PHE A 202 -1.25 -4.52 0.93
CA PHE A 202 -1.61 -3.11 0.98
C PHE A 202 -0.48 -2.22 0.45
N LEU A 203 0.74 -2.43 0.91
CA LEU A 203 1.89 -1.63 0.48
C LEU A 203 2.21 -1.84 -1.00
N CYS A 204 2.09 -3.06 -1.52
CA CYS A 204 2.23 -3.34 -2.95
C CYS A 204 1.21 -2.57 -3.80
N LEU A 205 -0.06 -2.57 -3.40
CA LEU A 205 -1.12 -1.84 -4.10
C LEU A 205 -0.94 -0.33 -3.99
N HIS A 206 -0.59 0.16 -2.80
CA HIS A 206 -0.35 1.58 -2.58
C HIS A 206 0.86 2.09 -3.38
N SER A 207 1.93 1.30 -3.49
CA SER A 207 3.12 1.64 -4.25
C SER A 207 2.91 1.68 -5.77
N CYS A 208 1.80 1.17 -6.29
CA CYS A 208 1.46 1.37 -7.71
C CYS A 208 1.31 2.86 -8.06
N PHE A 209 0.91 3.68 -7.09
CA PHE A 209 0.61 5.09 -7.28
C PHE A 209 1.47 6.03 -6.43
N GLU A 210 2.39 5.50 -5.61
CA GLU A 210 3.27 6.27 -4.74
C GLU A 210 4.70 5.73 -4.78
N GLY A 211 5.66 6.63 -4.96
CA GLY A 211 7.04 6.29 -5.32
C GLY A 211 8.01 6.09 -4.15
N TYR A 212 7.63 5.34 -3.11
CA TYR A 212 8.47 5.22 -1.89
C TYR A 212 9.38 3.99 -1.82
N LEU A 213 9.31 3.05 -2.77
CA LEU A 213 10.05 1.78 -2.64
C LEU A 213 11.58 1.97 -2.64
N LEU A 214 12.07 2.94 -3.42
CA LEU A 214 13.49 3.25 -3.53
C LEU A 214 13.84 4.66 -3.01
N THR A 215 12.89 5.33 -2.33
CA THR A 215 13.10 6.69 -1.81
C THR A 215 13.78 6.62 -0.44
N VAL A 216 14.92 7.27 -0.31
CA VAL A 216 15.70 7.29 0.94
C VAL A 216 14.98 8.12 2.01
N GLY A 217 14.89 7.57 3.22
CA GLY A 217 14.31 8.27 4.39
C GLY A 217 12.79 8.24 4.47
N TYR A 218 12.12 7.49 3.61
CA TYR A 218 10.67 7.32 3.68
C TYR A 218 10.33 6.07 4.50
N TYR A 219 9.78 6.27 5.70
CA TYR A 219 9.54 5.18 6.67
C TYR A 219 8.66 4.03 6.12
N ILE A 220 7.71 4.32 5.22
CA ILE A 220 6.86 3.29 4.58
C ILE A 220 7.69 2.35 3.69
N GLY A 221 8.69 2.88 2.97
CA GLY A 221 9.62 2.06 2.22
C GLY A 221 10.39 1.10 3.13
N PHE A 222 10.83 1.58 4.30
CA PHE A 222 11.48 0.73 5.30
C PHE A 222 10.56 -0.39 5.79
N VAL A 223 9.29 -0.09 6.12
CA VAL A 223 8.29 -1.09 6.52
C VAL A 223 8.06 -2.12 5.41
N PHE A 224 7.98 -1.67 4.15
CA PHE A 224 7.83 -2.56 3.00
C PHE A 224 8.97 -3.58 2.92
N TRP A 225 10.21 -3.13 3.01
CA TRP A 225 11.39 -4.01 2.93
C TRP A 225 11.53 -4.92 4.15
N LEU A 226 11.15 -4.47 5.35
CA LEU A 226 11.08 -5.32 6.54
C LEU A 226 10.08 -6.45 6.37
N LEU A 227 8.87 -6.16 5.89
CA LEU A 227 7.84 -7.17 5.63
C LEU A 227 8.30 -8.21 4.59
N ILE A 228 8.89 -7.75 3.48
CA ILE A 228 9.45 -8.65 2.46
C ILE A 228 10.51 -9.57 3.08
N SER A 229 11.47 -9.00 3.82
CA SER A 229 12.54 -9.77 4.46
C SER A 229 12.00 -10.84 5.41
N HIS A 230 11.06 -10.45 6.28
CA HIS A 230 10.44 -11.37 7.22
C HIS A 230 9.67 -12.50 6.51
N ILE A 231 8.88 -12.16 5.48
CA ILE A 231 8.09 -13.14 4.73
C ILE A 231 8.99 -14.11 3.96
N ILE A 232 10.08 -13.63 3.36
CA ILE A 232 11.03 -14.50 2.62
C ILE A 232 11.72 -15.49 3.56
N CYS A 233 12.10 -15.07 4.76
CA CYS A 233 12.78 -15.90 5.74
C CYS A 233 11.84 -16.90 6.44
N TYR A 234 10.51 -16.67 6.39
CA TYR A 234 9.53 -17.46 7.13
C TYR A 234 9.59 -18.97 6.83
N PRO A 235 9.65 -19.47 5.58
CA PRO A 235 9.73 -20.89 5.28
C PRO A 235 10.96 -21.58 5.88
N ASP A 236 12.09 -20.86 5.95
CA ASP A 236 13.32 -21.38 6.53
C ASP A 236 13.26 -21.42 8.05
N MET A 237 12.60 -20.43 8.68
CA MET A 237 12.30 -20.44 10.12
C MET A 237 11.41 -21.64 10.49
N VAL A 238 10.36 -21.90 9.71
CA VAL A 238 9.48 -23.06 9.94
C VAL A 238 10.26 -24.37 9.93
N LYS A 239 11.14 -24.55 8.96
CA LYS A 239 11.99 -25.74 8.85
C LYS A 239 12.96 -25.84 10.04
N LYS A 240 13.65 -24.75 10.35
CA LYS A 240 14.68 -24.70 11.41
C LYS A 240 14.11 -25.02 12.79
N TYR A 241 12.93 -24.48 13.10
CA TYR A 241 12.32 -24.64 14.43
C TYR A 241 11.29 -25.76 14.50
N LYS A 242 11.16 -26.58 13.44
CA LYS A 242 10.18 -27.69 13.35
C LYS A 242 8.79 -27.26 13.84
N LEU A 243 8.36 -26.08 13.45
CA LEU A 243 7.04 -25.56 13.82
C LEU A 243 5.99 -26.48 13.19
N ASN A 244 5.40 -27.38 14.00
CA ASN A 244 4.29 -28.21 13.57
C ASN A 244 3.05 -27.32 13.55
N PHE A 245 2.55 -27.03 12.39
CA PHE A 245 1.21 -26.45 12.21
C PHE A 245 0.23 -27.60 12.26
N GLU A 246 -0.08 -28.09 13.47
CA GLU A 246 -1.19 -29.02 13.64
C GLU A 246 -2.48 -28.31 13.24
N SER A 247 -3.16 -28.95 12.31
CA SER A 247 -4.36 -28.55 11.60
C SER A 247 -5.58 -28.36 12.52
#